data_cf37387ca6f3f14fcea7520002624819
#
_entry.id   cf37387ca6f3f14fcea7520002624819
#
_cell.length_a   1.000
_cell.length_b   1.000
_cell.length_c   1.000
_cell.angle_alpha   90.00
_cell.angle_beta   90.00
_cell.angle_gamma   90.00
#
_symmetry.space_group_name_H-M   'P 1'
#
loop_
_entity.id
_entity.type
_entity.pdbx_description
1 polymer ?
#
loop_
_entity_poly.entity_id
_entity_poly.type
_entity_poly.pdbx_seq_one_letter_code
_entity_poly.pdbx_strand_id
1 'polypeptide(L)'
;MMKKKEILQSLLKLVVIVFAATVLGKVFTKLGFPETNIVVMYLLAVLLVARFTSGYQYGILSAVVSLLCYNYFFTEPYHTLAVNDPGYLITFSIMLTTSILTSALTTKEKLLTEEANERGKESQILYMLSSKLSDAADMEAVLKIAAESISHLLQVNVGCIYVGRQSEPIYIQQSGKEQIHRSVPDEEEIRNRYTNLRTEYLEEEEAYGYPVNGREHLLAVVKIDKTVNEEHLQEKKKLLHSIMENVSMAMDRIEVTIERVRDRESMERERERANLLRAISHDLRTPLSGIMGTSEMLMDMTDKEDGRQELLQGIYQDADWLKSLVENILSLTRLQDGKIVIHKEMEAIEEVIGCAVAHVERSFPEREIQVEIPEEFRLVPMDAKLIEQVITNLLDNAVKHTRPQEAITVSVSYTEDELLVSVRDEGEGIAEADVSNLFKIFYTSKTRSVDVKRGIGLGLTICETVVNAHGGTITGRN
;
A
#
# COMPACT_ATOMS: atom_id res chain seq x y z
N MET A 1 28.77 -33.84 29.53
CA MET A 1 30.18 -33.69 29.93
C MET A 1 30.52 -32.25 30.34
N MET A 2 30.03 -31.22 29.70
CA MET A 2 30.27 -29.79 30.05
C MET A 2 29.83 -29.43 31.49
N LYS A 3 28.63 -29.76 31.92
CA LYS A 3 28.13 -29.45 33.30
C LYS A 3 29.08 -29.97 34.41
N LYS A 4 29.70 -31.16 34.28
CA LYS A 4 30.61 -31.68 35.30
C LYS A 4 31.91 -30.88 35.42
N LYS A 5 32.44 -30.37 34.31
CA LYS A 5 33.65 -29.54 34.27
C LYS A 5 33.44 -28.18 34.91
N GLU A 6 32.28 -27.58 34.68
CA GLU A 6 31.86 -26.29 35.30
C GLU A 6 31.66 -26.42 36.80
N ILE A 7 31.03 -27.48 37.26
CA ILE A 7 30.87 -27.78 38.69
C ILE A 7 32.22 -27.89 39.36
N LEU A 8 33.14 -28.65 38.77
CA LEU A 8 34.50 -28.86 39.32
C LEU A 8 35.27 -27.55 39.37
N GLN A 9 35.19 -26.72 38.35
CA GLN A 9 35.85 -25.41 38.32
C GLN A 9 35.26 -24.44 39.38
N SER A 10 33.96 -24.43 39.58
CA SER A 10 33.33 -23.60 40.59
C SER A 10 33.69 -24.01 42.02
N LEU A 11 33.73 -25.31 42.28
CA LEU A 11 34.22 -25.85 43.56
C LEU A 11 35.72 -25.54 43.79
N LEU A 12 36.57 -25.68 42.79
CA LEU A 12 37.95 -25.30 42.89
C LEU A 12 38.15 -23.81 43.21
N LYS A 13 37.43 -22.92 42.56
CA LYS A 13 37.41 -21.46 42.85
C LYS A 13 37.00 -21.19 44.30
N LEU A 14 35.93 -21.82 44.78
CA LEU A 14 35.48 -21.68 46.15
C LEU A 14 36.59 -22.07 47.15
N VAL A 15 37.20 -23.27 46.96
CA VAL A 15 38.27 -23.74 47.84
C VAL A 15 39.47 -22.80 47.86
N VAL A 16 39.91 -22.32 46.69
CA VAL A 16 41.05 -21.43 46.56
C VAL A 16 40.80 -20.10 47.26
N ILE A 17 39.59 -19.49 47.06
CA ILE A 17 39.25 -18.19 47.62
C ILE A 17 39.12 -18.27 49.15
N VAL A 18 38.43 -19.30 49.67
CA VAL A 18 38.25 -19.47 51.13
C VAL A 18 39.62 -19.83 51.79
N PHE A 19 40.43 -20.65 51.14
CA PHE A 19 41.79 -20.92 51.62
C PHE A 19 42.67 -19.67 51.71
N ALA A 20 42.63 -18.84 50.63
CA ALA A 20 43.34 -17.55 50.64
C ALA A 20 42.88 -16.62 51.78
N ALA A 21 41.55 -16.53 52.00
CA ALA A 21 41.02 -15.77 53.12
C ALA A 21 41.46 -16.31 54.47
N THR A 22 41.51 -17.62 54.63
CA THR A 22 42.04 -18.25 55.90
C THR A 22 43.48 -17.95 56.12
N VAL A 23 44.34 -18.02 55.09
CA VAL A 23 45.77 -17.70 55.21
C VAL A 23 45.99 -16.24 55.57
N LEU A 24 45.25 -15.30 54.88
CA LEU A 24 45.30 -13.86 55.18
C LEU A 24 44.81 -13.59 56.62
N GLY A 25 43.72 -14.27 57.06
CA GLY A 25 43.24 -14.17 58.43
C GLY A 25 44.32 -14.54 59.46
N LYS A 26 45.08 -15.63 59.25
CA LYS A 26 46.17 -16.01 60.13
C LYS A 26 47.35 -14.99 60.13
N VAL A 27 47.58 -14.32 59.00
CA VAL A 27 48.55 -13.22 58.94
C VAL A 27 48.03 -12.04 59.78
N PHE A 28 46.76 -11.73 59.71
CA PHE A 28 46.15 -10.63 60.50
C PHE A 28 46.22 -10.88 61.98
N THR A 29 45.93 -12.11 62.39
CA THR A 29 46.08 -12.52 63.81
C THR A 29 47.55 -12.33 64.30
N LYS A 30 48.55 -12.74 63.52
CA LYS A 30 49.95 -12.57 63.85
C LYS A 30 50.41 -11.09 63.94
N LEU A 31 49.76 -10.21 63.17
CA LEU A 31 50.03 -8.76 63.15
C LEU A 31 49.25 -8.03 64.19
N GLY A 32 48.44 -8.71 65.02
CA GLY A 32 47.66 -8.10 66.11
C GLY A 32 46.45 -7.30 65.66
N PHE A 33 45.90 -7.55 64.45
CA PHE A 33 44.65 -6.92 64.01
C PHE A 33 43.44 -7.47 64.74
N PRO A 34 42.39 -6.67 64.97
CA PRO A 34 41.16 -7.09 65.57
C PRO A 34 40.48 -8.26 64.83
N GLU A 35 39.79 -9.16 65.54
CA GLU A 35 39.06 -10.27 64.97
C GLU A 35 37.97 -9.85 63.97
N THR A 36 37.39 -8.66 64.16
CA THR A 36 36.43 -8.08 63.23
C THR A 36 36.95 -7.97 61.81
N ASN A 37 38.26 -7.75 61.59
CA ASN A 37 38.88 -7.68 60.30
C ASN A 37 38.88 -9.06 59.58
N ILE A 38 38.98 -10.11 60.36
CA ILE A 38 38.93 -11.51 59.84
C ILE A 38 37.52 -11.83 59.37
N VAL A 39 36.46 -11.39 60.11
CA VAL A 39 35.08 -11.55 59.68
C VAL A 39 34.85 -10.84 58.35
N VAL A 40 35.32 -9.61 58.18
CA VAL A 40 35.22 -8.82 56.93
C VAL A 40 35.93 -9.55 55.75
N MET A 41 37.09 -10.15 56.01
CA MET A 41 37.82 -10.94 55.00
C MET A 41 37.02 -12.17 54.52
N TYR A 42 36.32 -12.89 55.42
CA TYR A 42 35.46 -13.98 55.00
C TYR A 42 34.19 -13.51 54.30
N LEU A 43 33.61 -12.37 54.65
CA LEU A 43 32.52 -11.76 53.91
C LEU A 43 32.95 -11.41 52.48
N LEU A 44 34.16 -10.82 52.32
CA LEU A 44 34.77 -10.55 51.03
C LEU A 44 34.99 -11.85 50.22
N ALA A 45 35.47 -12.95 50.83
CA ALA A 45 35.62 -14.22 50.20
C ALA A 45 34.32 -14.77 49.64
N VAL A 46 33.25 -14.70 50.42
CA VAL A 46 31.89 -15.10 49.97
C VAL A 46 31.40 -14.29 48.76
N LEU A 47 31.63 -12.96 48.80
CA LEU A 47 31.31 -12.08 47.69
C LEU A 47 32.11 -12.45 46.42
N LEU A 48 33.42 -12.71 46.55
CA LEU A 48 34.26 -13.11 45.45
C LEU A 48 33.82 -14.47 44.85
N VAL A 49 33.49 -15.45 45.70
CA VAL A 49 32.92 -16.71 45.22
C VAL A 49 31.61 -16.49 44.48
N ALA A 50 30.67 -15.72 45.03
CA ALA A 50 29.41 -15.42 44.34
C ALA A 50 29.63 -14.72 42.98
N ARG A 51 30.67 -13.85 42.89
CA ARG A 51 31.02 -13.13 41.64
C ARG A 51 31.63 -14.03 40.58
N PHE A 52 32.53 -14.93 40.98
CA PHE A 52 33.34 -15.76 40.03
C PHE A 52 32.78 -17.17 39.79
N THR A 53 31.70 -17.57 40.46
CA THR A 53 31.01 -18.85 40.22
C THR A 53 29.66 -18.62 39.58
N SER A 54 29.09 -19.67 38.98
CA SER A 54 27.77 -19.63 38.37
C SER A 54 26.79 -20.40 39.25
N GLY A 55 25.85 -19.67 39.84
CA GLY A 55 24.74 -20.24 40.60
C GLY A 55 24.75 -19.92 42.09
N TYR A 56 23.56 -19.66 42.62
CA TYR A 56 23.27 -19.30 44.01
C TYR A 56 23.81 -20.33 45.03
N GLN A 57 23.87 -21.63 44.65
CA GLN A 57 24.27 -22.72 45.49
C GLN A 57 25.72 -22.57 45.99
N TYR A 58 26.63 -22.09 45.17
CA TYR A 58 28.06 -21.92 45.54
C TYR A 58 28.27 -20.77 46.53
N GLY A 59 27.44 -19.70 46.42
CA GLY A 59 27.42 -18.60 47.40
C GLY A 59 27.02 -19.07 48.78
N ILE A 60 25.92 -19.84 48.88
CA ILE A 60 25.48 -20.43 50.16
C ILE A 60 26.52 -21.38 50.70
N LEU A 61 27.05 -22.28 49.88
CA LEU A 61 28.06 -23.23 50.29
C LEU A 61 29.32 -22.51 50.82
N SER A 62 29.74 -21.44 50.14
CA SER A 62 30.91 -20.64 50.59
C SER A 62 30.63 -19.92 51.91
N ALA A 63 29.40 -19.45 52.17
CA ALA A 63 29.00 -18.86 53.44
C ALA A 63 29.12 -19.87 54.61
N VAL A 64 28.65 -21.08 54.40
CA VAL A 64 28.72 -22.17 55.42
C VAL A 64 30.15 -22.57 55.64
N VAL A 65 30.92 -22.78 54.57
CA VAL A 65 32.37 -23.19 54.68
C VAL A 65 33.18 -22.06 55.34
N SER A 66 32.92 -20.80 55.01
CA SER A 66 33.61 -19.64 55.62
C SER A 66 33.30 -19.54 57.12
N LEU A 67 32.04 -19.79 57.50
CA LEU A 67 31.66 -19.81 58.92
C LEU A 67 32.38 -20.93 59.70
N LEU A 68 32.42 -22.13 59.14
CA LEU A 68 33.12 -23.26 59.73
C LEU A 68 34.64 -23.01 59.82
N CYS A 69 35.25 -22.44 58.80
CA CYS A 69 36.67 -22.09 58.81
C CYS A 69 36.95 -21.00 59.83
N TYR A 70 36.09 -19.97 59.92
CA TYR A 70 36.27 -18.91 60.92
C TYR A 70 36.17 -19.48 62.33
N ASN A 71 35.16 -20.28 62.64
CA ASN A 71 35.00 -20.95 63.93
C ASN A 71 36.20 -21.83 64.27
N TYR A 72 36.65 -22.69 63.37
CA TYR A 72 37.75 -23.63 63.59
C TYR A 72 39.12 -22.93 63.79
N PHE A 73 39.45 -21.90 63.04
CA PHE A 73 40.76 -21.31 63.04
C PHE A 73 40.92 -20.07 63.91
N PHE A 74 39.80 -19.34 64.25
CA PHE A 74 39.89 -18.01 64.86
C PHE A 74 39.01 -17.84 66.10
N THR A 75 38.24 -18.88 66.53
CA THR A 75 37.39 -18.79 67.70
C THR A 75 37.89 -19.70 68.81
N GLU A 76 37.95 -19.24 70.06
CA GLU A 76 38.35 -20.02 71.20
C GLU A 76 37.26 -21.05 71.62
N PRO A 77 37.58 -22.33 71.92
CA PRO A 77 38.89 -22.95 71.90
C PRO A 77 39.32 -23.31 70.45
N TYR A 78 40.49 -22.85 70.04
CA TYR A 78 41.00 -23.04 68.66
C TYR A 78 41.06 -24.54 68.25
N HIS A 79 40.90 -24.76 66.94
CA HIS A 79 40.90 -26.09 66.33
C HIS A 79 39.78 -27.03 66.83
N THR A 80 38.70 -26.49 67.31
CA THR A 80 37.45 -27.18 67.67
C THR A 80 36.28 -26.53 66.99
N LEU A 81 35.16 -27.20 66.92
CA LEU A 81 33.90 -26.62 66.44
C LEU A 81 32.99 -26.20 67.58
N ALA A 82 33.49 -26.25 68.84
CA ALA A 82 32.76 -25.80 70.04
C ALA A 82 32.69 -24.27 70.11
N VAL A 83 31.59 -23.75 70.57
CA VAL A 83 31.35 -22.31 70.75
C VAL A 83 31.09 -22.09 72.26
N ASN A 84 32.06 -21.58 72.99
CA ASN A 84 31.96 -21.37 74.44
C ASN A 84 31.40 -20.02 74.83
N ASP A 85 31.66 -18.99 74.00
CA ASP A 85 31.13 -17.65 74.24
C ASP A 85 29.87 -17.36 73.42
N PRO A 86 28.74 -17.06 74.00
CA PRO A 86 27.50 -16.68 73.34
C PRO A 86 27.65 -15.48 72.33
N GLY A 87 28.66 -14.63 72.52
CA GLY A 87 28.95 -13.51 71.63
C GLY A 87 29.28 -13.96 70.18
N TYR A 88 29.92 -15.12 70.04
CA TYR A 88 30.24 -15.66 68.71
C TYR A 88 28.98 -16.12 67.97
N LEU A 89 27.92 -16.55 68.67
CA LEU A 89 26.66 -16.94 68.00
C LEU A 89 26.02 -15.74 67.27
N ILE A 90 26.11 -14.58 67.86
CA ILE A 90 25.62 -13.33 67.24
C ILE A 90 26.49 -13.00 65.99
N THR A 91 27.82 -13.09 66.13
CA THR A 91 28.72 -12.86 64.98
C THR A 91 28.47 -13.86 63.84
N PHE A 92 28.26 -15.15 64.17
CA PHE A 92 27.93 -16.20 63.19
C PHE A 92 26.61 -15.93 62.49
N SER A 93 25.60 -15.51 63.24
CA SER A 93 24.26 -15.19 62.69
C SER A 93 24.34 -14.00 61.73
N ILE A 94 25.07 -12.94 62.11
CA ILE A 94 25.26 -11.78 61.26
C ILE A 94 26.07 -12.14 60.03
N MET A 95 27.19 -12.87 60.20
CA MET A 95 28.04 -13.28 59.11
C MET A 95 27.28 -14.17 58.09
N LEU A 96 26.50 -15.14 58.59
CA LEU A 96 25.71 -16.03 57.70
C LEU A 96 24.64 -15.24 56.97
N THR A 97 23.87 -14.42 57.68
CA THR A 97 22.80 -13.61 57.07
C THR A 97 23.34 -12.65 56.02
N THR A 98 24.42 -11.93 56.34
CA THR A 98 25.07 -11.00 55.40
C THR A 98 25.64 -11.74 54.18
N SER A 99 26.24 -12.91 54.37
CA SER A 99 26.80 -13.71 53.30
C SER A 99 25.70 -14.23 52.35
N ILE A 100 24.59 -14.72 52.89
CA ILE A 100 23.47 -15.17 52.08
C ILE A 100 22.86 -14.02 51.30
N LEU A 101 22.63 -12.89 51.96
CA LEU A 101 22.06 -11.68 51.32
C LEU A 101 22.97 -11.16 50.20
N THR A 102 24.27 -11.05 50.47
CA THR A 102 25.25 -10.62 49.46
C THR A 102 25.32 -11.56 48.29
N SER A 103 25.32 -12.89 48.53
CA SER A 103 25.32 -13.90 47.49
C SER A 103 24.06 -13.81 46.60
N ALA A 104 22.89 -13.63 47.24
CA ALA A 104 21.62 -13.50 46.53
C ALA A 104 21.60 -12.26 45.64
N LEU A 105 22.02 -11.09 46.18
CA LEU A 105 22.08 -9.83 45.45
C LEU A 105 23.04 -9.91 44.26
N THR A 106 24.27 -10.45 44.47
CA THR A 106 25.27 -10.58 43.41
C THR A 106 24.80 -11.51 42.29
N THR A 107 24.15 -12.63 42.63
CA THR A 107 23.62 -13.55 41.64
C THR A 107 22.48 -12.90 40.84
N LYS A 108 21.56 -12.18 41.50
CA LYS A 108 20.48 -11.47 40.86
C LYS A 108 20.99 -10.37 39.91
N GLU A 109 21.97 -9.57 40.35
CA GLU A 109 22.61 -8.54 39.53
C GLU A 109 23.22 -9.14 38.26
N LYS A 110 23.93 -10.26 38.39
CA LYS A 110 24.55 -10.98 37.26
C LYS A 110 23.50 -11.42 36.25
N LEU A 111 22.41 -12.05 36.68
CA LEU A 111 21.32 -12.48 35.82
C LEU A 111 20.67 -11.29 35.08
N LEU A 112 20.37 -10.20 35.81
CA LEU A 112 19.81 -9.01 35.19
C LEU A 112 20.74 -8.37 34.16
N THR A 113 22.06 -8.39 34.43
CA THR A 113 23.07 -7.87 33.50
C THR A 113 23.16 -8.75 32.24
N GLU A 114 23.11 -10.07 32.39
CA GLU A 114 23.11 -11.01 31.25
C GLU A 114 21.86 -10.82 30.39
N GLU A 115 20.65 -10.76 31.01
CA GLU A 115 19.41 -10.48 30.30
C GLU A 115 19.43 -9.11 29.60
N ALA A 116 19.94 -8.06 30.26
CA ALA A 116 20.04 -6.72 29.68
C ALA A 116 21.00 -6.71 28.46
N ASN A 117 22.11 -7.44 28.54
CA ASN A 117 23.06 -7.57 27.44
C ASN A 117 22.46 -8.32 26.25
N GLU A 118 21.70 -9.41 26.49
CA GLU A 118 21.03 -10.13 25.42
C GLU A 118 19.97 -9.27 24.74
N ARG A 119 19.10 -8.61 25.49
CA ARG A 119 18.11 -7.67 24.93
C ARG A 119 18.79 -6.52 24.17
N GLY A 120 19.94 -6.02 24.69
CA GLY A 120 20.73 -5.01 24.00
C GLY A 120 21.23 -5.47 22.62
N LYS A 121 21.73 -6.71 22.52
CA LYS A 121 22.16 -7.30 21.25
C LYS A 121 21.01 -7.48 20.28
N GLU A 122 19.88 -8.00 20.74
CA GLU A 122 18.67 -8.16 19.92
C GLU A 122 18.18 -6.81 19.38
N SER A 123 18.12 -5.80 20.24
CA SER A 123 17.73 -4.44 19.83
C SER A 123 18.70 -3.85 18.80
N GLN A 124 20.01 -4.09 18.96
CA GLN A 124 21.02 -3.63 18.01
C GLN A 124 20.86 -4.30 16.63
N ILE A 125 20.57 -5.61 16.61
CA ILE A 125 20.31 -6.36 15.35
C ILE A 125 19.10 -5.75 14.64
N LEU A 126 17.99 -5.55 15.36
CA LEU A 126 16.77 -4.97 14.78
C LEU A 126 16.97 -3.53 14.30
N TYR A 127 17.72 -2.73 15.03
CA TYR A 127 18.07 -1.36 14.60
C TYR A 127 18.88 -1.35 13.29
N MET A 128 19.92 -2.17 13.21
CA MET A 128 20.74 -2.28 11.98
C MET A 128 19.91 -2.79 10.79
N LEU A 129 19.04 -3.78 11.03
CA LEU A 129 18.12 -4.28 10.01
C LEU A 129 17.16 -3.17 9.53
N SER A 130 16.51 -2.49 10.45
CA SER A 130 15.57 -1.40 10.13
C SER A 130 16.26 -0.28 9.34
N SER A 131 17.51 0.07 9.70
CA SER A 131 18.31 1.03 8.93
C SER A 131 18.58 0.55 7.51
N LYS A 132 19.08 -0.69 7.34
CA LYS A 132 19.32 -1.27 6.00
C LYS A 132 18.04 -1.34 5.16
N LEU A 133 16.91 -1.75 5.76
CA LEU A 133 15.63 -1.82 5.09
C LEU A 133 15.06 -0.43 4.73
N SER A 134 15.38 0.59 5.54
CA SER A 134 15.00 1.98 5.23
C SER A 134 15.67 2.50 3.96
N ASP A 135 16.90 2.09 3.73
CA ASP A 135 17.72 2.50 2.57
C ASP A 135 17.47 1.62 1.33
N ALA A 136 16.69 0.55 1.46
CA ALA A 136 16.36 -0.34 0.35
C ALA A 136 15.54 0.41 -0.72
N ALA A 137 16.06 0.42 -1.95
CA ALA A 137 15.48 1.15 -3.08
C ALA A 137 14.36 0.36 -3.77
N ASP A 138 14.43 -0.97 -3.76
CA ASP A 138 13.53 -1.85 -4.47
C ASP A 138 13.22 -3.14 -3.67
N MET A 139 12.30 -3.93 -4.20
CA MET A 139 11.85 -5.18 -3.58
C MET A 139 12.96 -6.22 -3.50
N GLU A 140 13.83 -6.26 -4.50
CA GLU A 140 14.97 -7.19 -4.55
C GLU A 140 15.97 -6.91 -3.42
N ALA A 141 16.25 -5.64 -3.16
CA ALA A 141 17.13 -5.24 -2.05
C ALA A 141 16.55 -5.65 -0.70
N VAL A 142 15.23 -5.51 -0.49
CA VAL A 142 14.57 -5.96 0.74
C VAL A 142 14.70 -7.47 0.92
N LEU A 143 14.46 -8.26 -0.13
CA LEU A 143 14.61 -9.73 -0.06
C LEU A 143 16.04 -10.16 0.25
N LYS A 144 17.03 -9.50 -0.34
CA LYS A 144 18.46 -9.75 -0.07
C LYS A 144 18.81 -9.51 1.40
N ILE A 145 18.38 -8.36 1.92
CA ILE A 145 18.61 -7.99 3.33
C ILE A 145 17.89 -8.98 4.26
N ALA A 146 16.67 -9.37 3.94
CA ALA A 146 15.90 -10.34 4.71
C ALA A 146 16.58 -11.71 4.74
N ALA A 147 16.94 -12.26 3.57
CA ALA A 147 17.60 -13.56 3.44
C ALA A 147 18.94 -13.58 4.17
N GLU A 148 19.78 -12.54 4.01
CA GLU A 148 21.08 -12.42 4.71
C GLU A 148 20.89 -12.37 6.23
N SER A 149 19.96 -11.53 6.70
CA SER A 149 19.76 -11.32 8.14
C SER A 149 19.23 -12.57 8.83
N ILE A 150 18.27 -13.27 8.24
CA ILE A 150 17.69 -14.50 8.79
C ILE A 150 18.71 -15.65 8.70
N SER A 151 19.44 -15.78 7.58
CA SER A 151 20.50 -16.79 7.42
C SER A 151 21.61 -16.60 8.45
N HIS A 152 22.02 -15.36 8.72
CA HIS A 152 23.02 -15.06 9.76
C HIS A 152 22.50 -15.35 11.16
N LEU A 153 21.22 -15.07 11.44
CA LEU A 153 20.60 -15.35 12.73
C LEU A 153 20.52 -16.85 13.03
N LEU A 154 20.10 -17.65 12.05
CA LEU A 154 19.80 -19.07 12.21
C LEU A 154 20.97 -19.99 11.79
N GLN A 155 21.99 -19.47 11.11
CA GLN A 155 23.15 -20.19 10.57
C GLN A 155 22.75 -21.31 9.59
N VAL A 156 21.70 -21.09 8.80
CA VAL A 156 21.19 -22.03 7.78
C VAL A 156 20.89 -21.30 6.47
N ASN A 157 20.64 -22.07 5.41
CA ASN A 157 20.19 -21.50 4.14
C ASN A 157 18.77 -20.95 4.28
N VAL A 158 18.54 -19.79 3.67
CA VAL A 158 17.23 -19.10 3.70
C VAL A 158 16.86 -18.66 2.29
N GLY A 159 15.67 -18.97 1.87
CA GLY A 159 15.05 -18.50 0.64
C GLY A 159 13.99 -17.45 0.92
N CYS A 160 13.96 -16.37 0.15
CA CYS A 160 12.91 -15.37 0.21
C CYS A 160 12.27 -15.24 -1.17
N ILE A 161 10.96 -15.43 -1.24
CA ILE A 161 10.16 -15.38 -2.48
C ILE A 161 9.16 -14.24 -2.36
N TYR A 162 9.25 -13.26 -3.23
CA TYR A 162 8.24 -12.22 -3.38
C TYR A 162 7.11 -12.70 -4.29
N VAL A 163 5.87 -12.52 -3.84
CA VAL A 163 4.64 -12.89 -4.55
C VAL A 163 3.57 -11.79 -4.51
N GLY A 164 3.99 -10.56 -4.23
CA GLY A 164 3.11 -9.39 -4.22
C GLY A 164 2.62 -9.01 -5.62
N ARG A 165 1.73 -8.02 -5.71
CA ARG A 165 1.02 -7.65 -6.95
C ARG A 165 1.75 -6.62 -7.81
N GLN A 166 2.72 -5.91 -7.25
CA GLN A 166 3.28 -4.68 -7.85
C GLN A 166 4.56 -4.89 -8.66
N SER A 167 5.22 -6.03 -8.54
CA SER A 167 6.44 -6.36 -9.25
C SER A 167 6.41 -7.82 -9.72
N GLU A 168 7.30 -8.17 -10.66
CA GLU A 168 7.50 -9.56 -11.04
C GLU A 168 7.96 -10.40 -9.84
N PRO A 169 7.58 -11.70 -9.76
CA PRO A 169 7.99 -12.57 -8.68
C PRO A 169 9.51 -12.76 -8.67
N ILE A 170 10.10 -12.62 -7.49
CA ILE A 170 11.56 -12.70 -7.28
C ILE A 170 11.86 -13.78 -6.25
N TYR A 171 12.83 -14.66 -6.52
CA TYR A 171 13.30 -15.63 -5.57
C TYR A 171 14.79 -15.45 -5.32
N ILE A 172 15.16 -15.16 -4.07
CA ILE A 172 16.53 -15.01 -3.60
C ILE A 172 16.81 -16.06 -2.55
N GLN A 173 17.87 -16.82 -2.73
CA GLN A 173 18.36 -17.77 -1.75
C GLN A 173 19.73 -17.34 -1.22
N GLN A 174 19.87 -17.27 0.10
CA GLN A 174 21.13 -17.06 0.80
C GLN A 174 21.71 -18.41 1.24
N SER A 175 22.92 -18.73 0.79
CA SER A 175 23.66 -19.92 1.18
C SER A 175 25.05 -19.52 1.69
N GLY A 176 25.24 -19.49 3.00
CA GLY A 176 26.45 -18.95 3.62
C GLY A 176 26.71 -17.49 3.24
N LYS A 177 27.76 -17.20 2.48
CA LYS A 177 28.07 -15.84 1.99
C LYS A 177 27.58 -15.56 0.57
N GLU A 178 27.04 -16.53 -0.12
CA GLU A 178 26.60 -16.43 -1.50
C GLU A 178 25.09 -16.18 -1.58
N GLN A 179 24.71 -15.28 -2.47
CA GLN A 179 23.30 -15.04 -2.82
C GLN A 179 23.04 -15.55 -4.24
N ILE A 180 22.00 -16.35 -4.39
CA ILE A 180 21.65 -16.99 -5.65
C ILE A 180 20.21 -16.59 -6.01
N HIS A 181 20.03 -16.06 -7.23
CA HIS A 181 18.70 -15.90 -7.81
C HIS A 181 18.21 -17.25 -8.34
N ARG A 182 16.96 -17.60 -8.02
CA ARG A 182 16.30 -18.79 -8.54
C ARG A 182 15.05 -18.41 -9.34
N SER A 183 14.65 -19.28 -10.24
CA SER A 183 13.34 -19.17 -10.87
C SER A 183 12.26 -19.38 -9.82
N VAL A 184 11.23 -18.51 -9.83
CA VAL A 184 10.08 -18.64 -8.94
C VAL A 184 9.28 -19.84 -9.41
N PRO A 185 8.91 -20.79 -8.54
CA PRO A 185 7.91 -21.80 -8.82
C PRO A 185 6.56 -21.13 -9.13
N ASP A 186 5.55 -21.89 -9.49
CA ASP A 186 4.22 -21.36 -9.80
C ASP A 186 3.73 -20.39 -8.71
N GLU A 187 3.62 -19.11 -9.08
CA GLU A 187 3.28 -18.00 -8.16
C GLU A 187 1.87 -18.17 -7.59
N GLU A 188 0.91 -18.62 -8.42
CA GLU A 188 -0.47 -18.84 -7.97
C GLU A 188 -0.54 -19.99 -6.98
N GLU A 189 0.23 -21.04 -7.17
CA GLU A 189 0.30 -22.16 -6.22
C GLU A 189 0.86 -21.69 -4.87
N ILE A 190 1.95 -20.91 -4.88
CA ILE A 190 2.54 -20.36 -3.65
C ILE A 190 1.52 -19.46 -2.94
N ARG A 191 0.91 -18.53 -3.67
CA ARG A 191 -0.09 -17.61 -3.11
C ARG A 191 -1.26 -18.36 -2.48
N ASN A 192 -1.84 -19.32 -3.18
CA ASN A 192 -2.97 -20.11 -2.69
C ASN A 192 -2.59 -20.94 -1.45
N ARG A 193 -1.39 -21.49 -1.41
CA ARG A 193 -0.88 -22.32 -0.31
C ARG A 193 -0.65 -21.53 0.97
N TYR A 194 -0.18 -20.28 0.87
CA TYR A 194 0.20 -19.46 2.02
C TYR A 194 -0.82 -18.41 2.47
N THR A 195 -1.76 -17.97 1.63
CA THR A 195 -2.75 -16.93 1.99
C THR A 195 -3.73 -17.37 3.07
N ASN A 196 -4.08 -18.66 3.14
CA ASN A 196 -5.08 -19.20 4.06
C ASN A 196 -4.47 -20.02 5.21
N LEU A 197 -3.19 -19.82 5.52
CA LEU A 197 -2.53 -20.52 6.63
C LEU A 197 -3.13 -20.13 7.99
N ARG A 198 -3.58 -21.14 8.74
CA ARG A 198 -4.01 -21.00 10.14
C ARG A 198 -2.84 -21.12 11.14
N THR A 199 -1.68 -21.54 10.66
CA THR A 199 -0.45 -21.77 11.43
C THR A 199 0.56 -20.67 11.13
N GLU A 200 1.52 -20.45 12.01
CA GLU A 200 2.58 -19.45 11.82
C GLU A 200 3.51 -19.79 10.65
N TYR A 201 3.64 -21.05 10.28
CA TYR A 201 4.44 -21.53 9.16
C TYR A 201 3.83 -22.79 8.57
N LEU A 202 4.22 -23.08 7.33
CA LEU A 202 3.92 -24.32 6.61
C LEU A 202 5.18 -25.21 6.62
N GLU A 203 5.00 -26.47 7.00
CA GLU A 203 6.06 -27.46 6.92
C GLU A 203 6.09 -28.08 5.51
N GLU A 204 7.16 -27.81 4.75
CA GLU A 204 7.44 -28.41 3.45
C GLU A 204 8.46 -29.57 3.62
N GLU A 205 8.78 -30.30 2.55
CA GLU A 205 9.72 -31.46 2.64
C GLU A 205 11.12 -31.04 3.12
N GLU A 206 11.67 -29.95 2.59
CA GLU A 206 13.05 -29.49 2.86
C GLU A 206 13.12 -28.20 3.68
N ALA A 207 12.01 -27.50 3.91
CA ALA A 207 12.00 -26.19 4.54
C ALA A 207 10.75 -25.92 5.37
N TYR A 208 10.88 -24.96 6.27
CA TYR A 208 9.75 -24.29 6.95
C TYR A 208 9.43 -22.99 6.20
N GLY A 209 8.21 -22.88 5.65
CA GLY A 209 7.75 -21.71 4.93
C GLY A 209 6.97 -20.75 5.82
N TYR A 210 7.51 -19.56 6.02
CA TYR A 210 6.88 -18.49 6.82
C TYR A 210 6.26 -17.44 5.91
N PRO A 211 4.94 -17.15 6.00
CA PRO A 211 4.32 -16.09 5.25
C PRO A 211 4.71 -14.72 5.78
N VAL A 212 5.08 -13.81 4.91
CA VAL A 212 5.26 -12.38 5.19
C VAL A 212 4.04 -11.65 4.64
N ASN A 213 3.12 -11.34 5.53
CA ASN A 213 1.87 -10.70 5.17
C ASN A 213 2.01 -9.17 5.25
N GLY A 214 1.58 -8.48 4.20
CA GLY A 214 1.36 -7.05 4.21
C GLY A 214 0.00 -6.69 4.82
N ARG A 215 -0.42 -5.45 4.63
CA ARG A 215 -1.70 -4.95 5.17
C ARG A 215 -2.92 -5.62 4.56
N GLU A 216 -2.87 -5.94 3.27
CA GLU A 216 -4.02 -6.42 2.51
C GLU A 216 -3.82 -7.84 1.95
N HIS A 217 -2.60 -8.25 1.70
CA HIS A 217 -2.29 -9.52 1.04
C HIS A 217 -0.92 -10.08 1.43
N LEU A 218 -0.65 -11.30 0.99
CA LEU A 218 0.65 -11.96 1.13
C LEU A 218 1.68 -11.25 0.23
N LEU A 219 2.77 -10.78 0.81
CA LEU A 219 3.87 -10.11 0.10
C LEU A 219 4.98 -11.07 -0.28
N ALA A 220 5.40 -11.90 0.65
CA ALA A 220 6.52 -12.82 0.44
C ALA A 220 6.38 -14.09 1.28
N VAL A 221 7.21 -15.08 0.96
CA VAL A 221 7.38 -16.30 1.74
C VAL A 221 8.86 -16.46 2.05
N VAL A 222 9.18 -16.64 3.32
CA VAL A 222 10.54 -16.95 3.80
C VAL A 222 10.65 -18.45 4.03
N LYS A 223 11.54 -19.12 3.30
CA LYS A 223 11.80 -20.55 3.41
C LYS A 223 13.09 -20.76 4.20
N ILE A 224 12.99 -21.44 5.34
CA ILE A 224 14.09 -21.76 6.24
C ILE A 224 14.39 -23.25 6.11
N ASP A 225 15.64 -23.60 5.78
CA ASP A 225 16.08 -24.99 5.61
C ASP A 225 15.89 -25.80 6.91
N LYS A 226 15.38 -27.03 6.79
CA LYS A 226 15.15 -27.96 7.92
C LYS A 226 16.43 -28.44 8.64
N THR A 227 17.60 -28.09 8.12
CA THR A 227 18.87 -28.31 8.84
C THR A 227 19.01 -27.43 10.08
N VAL A 228 18.10 -26.47 10.29
CA VAL A 228 18.05 -25.64 11.50
C VAL A 228 17.83 -26.50 12.74
N ASN A 229 18.57 -26.21 13.82
CA ASN A 229 18.30 -26.82 15.12
C ASN A 229 16.99 -26.28 15.68
N GLU A 230 16.03 -27.17 15.97
CA GLU A 230 14.71 -26.79 16.47
C GLU A 230 14.76 -26.01 17.81
N GLU A 231 15.67 -26.38 18.73
CA GLU A 231 15.86 -25.66 19.99
C GLU A 231 16.30 -24.21 19.70
N HIS A 232 17.23 -24.03 18.76
CA HIS A 232 17.73 -22.72 18.37
C HIS A 232 16.66 -21.89 17.63
N LEU A 233 15.83 -22.52 16.79
CA LEU A 233 14.70 -21.87 16.12
C LEU A 233 13.70 -21.38 17.15
N GLN A 234 13.35 -22.17 18.15
CA GLN A 234 12.44 -21.79 19.22
C GLN A 234 13.00 -20.63 20.08
N GLU A 235 14.29 -20.68 20.41
CA GLU A 235 14.98 -19.62 21.15
C GLU A 235 14.94 -18.29 20.40
N LYS A 236 15.15 -18.30 19.07
CA LYS A 236 15.20 -17.11 18.21
C LYS A 236 13.84 -16.72 17.61
N LYS A 237 12.76 -17.44 17.91
CA LYS A 237 11.42 -17.25 17.33
C LYS A 237 10.92 -15.80 17.41
N LYS A 238 11.08 -15.17 18.58
CA LYS A 238 10.64 -13.77 18.79
C LYS A 238 11.42 -12.80 17.88
N LEU A 239 12.73 -12.98 17.79
CA LEU A 239 13.58 -12.12 16.97
C LEU A 239 13.28 -12.34 15.48
N LEU A 240 13.09 -13.60 15.06
CA LEU A 240 12.70 -13.95 13.70
C LEU A 240 11.36 -13.27 13.33
N HIS A 241 10.37 -13.32 14.22
CA HIS A 241 9.09 -12.65 14.00
C HIS A 241 9.25 -11.14 13.84
N SER A 242 10.04 -10.49 14.71
CA SER A 242 10.32 -9.06 14.61
C SER A 242 11.09 -8.69 13.32
N ILE A 243 11.97 -9.55 12.84
CA ILE A 243 12.64 -9.38 11.53
C ILE A 243 11.60 -9.43 10.41
N MET A 244 10.71 -10.43 10.40
CA MET A 244 9.68 -10.56 9.37
C MET A 244 8.69 -9.39 9.37
N GLU A 245 8.31 -8.85 10.55
CA GLU A 245 7.49 -7.65 10.65
C GLU A 245 8.18 -6.42 10.03
N ASN A 246 9.47 -6.20 10.32
CA ASN A 246 10.23 -5.11 9.71
C ASN A 246 10.35 -5.26 8.19
N VAL A 247 10.56 -6.48 7.70
CA VAL A 247 10.60 -6.82 6.27
C VAL A 247 9.24 -6.53 5.63
N SER A 248 8.14 -6.98 6.24
CA SER A 248 6.77 -6.70 5.78
C SER A 248 6.51 -5.19 5.66
N MET A 249 6.84 -4.41 6.68
CA MET A 249 6.68 -2.95 6.65
C MET A 249 7.51 -2.28 5.54
N ALA A 250 8.72 -2.77 5.30
CA ALA A 250 9.56 -2.24 4.23
C ALA A 250 8.99 -2.57 2.83
N MET A 251 8.48 -3.79 2.64
CA MET A 251 7.82 -4.22 1.40
C MET A 251 6.54 -3.43 1.14
N ASP A 252 5.65 -3.30 2.14
CA ASP A 252 4.43 -2.49 2.04
C ASP A 252 4.74 -1.04 1.61
N ARG A 253 5.77 -0.44 2.21
CA ARG A 253 6.21 0.91 1.85
C ARG A 253 6.61 1.02 0.37
N ILE A 254 7.36 0.05 -0.13
CA ILE A 254 7.81 0.02 -1.53
C ILE A 254 6.61 -0.19 -2.46
N GLU A 255 5.69 -1.13 -2.17
CA GLU A 255 4.48 -1.35 -2.97
C GLU A 255 3.63 -0.09 -3.08
N VAL A 256 3.33 0.57 -1.94
CA VAL A 256 2.58 1.82 -1.94
C VAL A 256 3.30 2.93 -2.73
N THR A 257 4.63 2.94 -2.71
CA THR A 257 5.40 3.93 -3.47
C THR A 257 5.31 3.66 -4.97
N ILE A 258 5.43 2.41 -5.39
CA ILE A 258 5.28 2.00 -6.81
C ILE A 258 3.87 2.34 -7.32
N GLU A 259 2.83 2.04 -6.55
CA GLU A 259 1.46 2.36 -6.90
C GLU A 259 1.26 3.86 -7.08
N ARG A 260 1.71 4.68 -6.14
CA ARG A 260 1.63 6.14 -6.23
C ARG A 260 2.36 6.72 -7.45
N VAL A 261 3.53 6.16 -7.80
CA VAL A 261 4.28 6.59 -8.98
C VAL A 261 3.49 6.26 -10.25
N ARG A 262 2.93 5.05 -10.38
CA ARG A 262 2.10 4.65 -11.52
C ARG A 262 0.85 5.52 -11.68
N ASP A 263 0.16 5.78 -10.58
CA ASP A 263 -1.03 6.64 -10.58
C ASP A 263 -0.68 8.06 -11.03
N ARG A 264 0.41 8.60 -10.51
CA ARG A 264 0.89 9.93 -10.90
C ARG A 264 1.25 10.01 -12.38
N GLU A 265 1.99 9.02 -12.89
CA GLU A 265 2.33 8.96 -14.33
C GLU A 265 1.07 8.85 -15.20
N SER A 266 0.08 8.06 -14.80
CA SER A 266 -1.18 7.93 -15.53
C SER A 266 -1.95 9.25 -15.55
N MET A 267 -2.04 9.95 -14.42
CA MET A 267 -2.67 11.28 -14.33
C MET A 267 -1.93 12.34 -15.14
N GLU A 268 -0.60 12.33 -15.14
CA GLU A 268 0.21 13.25 -15.93
C GLU A 268 -0.01 13.04 -17.44
N ARG A 269 -0.03 11.79 -17.92
CA ARG A 269 -0.34 11.45 -19.32
C ARG A 269 -1.74 11.90 -19.75
N GLU A 270 -2.74 11.66 -18.91
CA GLU A 270 -4.12 12.13 -19.18
C GLU A 270 -4.17 13.66 -19.25
N ARG A 271 -3.51 14.34 -18.33
CA ARG A 271 -3.46 15.81 -18.32
C ARG A 271 -2.75 16.38 -19.54
N GLU A 272 -1.63 15.79 -19.97
CA GLU A 272 -0.92 16.18 -21.18
C GLU A 272 -1.81 16.00 -22.42
N ARG A 273 -2.49 14.85 -22.53
CA ARG A 273 -3.44 14.56 -23.62
C ARG A 273 -4.57 15.58 -23.66
N ALA A 274 -5.17 15.92 -22.52
CA ALA A 274 -6.21 16.91 -22.44
C ALA A 274 -5.74 18.32 -22.83
N ASN A 275 -4.55 18.72 -22.38
CA ASN A 275 -3.97 20.00 -22.74
C ASN A 275 -3.63 20.11 -24.25
N LEU A 276 -3.08 19.03 -24.81
CA LEU A 276 -2.79 18.96 -26.25
C LEU A 276 -4.07 19.10 -27.08
N LEU A 277 -5.13 18.36 -26.75
CA LEU A 277 -6.41 18.44 -27.44
C LEU A 277 -7.04 19.85 -27.34
N ARG A 278 -6.91 20.51 -26.19
CA ARG A 278 -7.39 21.88 -26.00
C ARG A 278 -6.64 22.88 -26.88
N ALA A 279 -5.30 22.76 -26.96
CA ALA A 279 -4.47 23.62 -27.80
C ALA A 279 -4.80 23.44 -29.31
N ILE A 280 -4.83 22.18 -29.77
CA ILE A 280 -5.18 21.84 -31.15
C ILE A 280 -6.56 22.40 -31.53
N SER A 281 -7.53 22.29 -30.66
CA SER A 281 -8.89 22.77 -30.93
C SER A 281 -8.97 24.28 -31.06
N HIS A 282 -8.24 25.01 -30.18
CA HIS A 282 -8.14 26.45 -30.31
C HIS A 282 -7.51 26.86 -31.66
N ASP A 283 -6.43 26.21 -32.06
CA ASP A 283 -5.68 26.52 -33.25
C ASP A 283 -6.41 26.09 -34.54
N LEU A 284 -7.33 25.14 -34.47
CA LEU A 284 -8.20 24.73 -35.56
C LEU A 284 -9.44 25.65 -35.71
N ARG A 285 -10.02 26.15 -34.61
CA ARG A 285 -11.20 27.00 -34.65
C ARG A 285 -10.97 28.28 -35.45
N THR A 286 -9.80 28.92 -35.30
CA THR A 286 -9.48 30.19 -35.93
C THR A 286 -9.44 30.10 -37.46
N PRO A 287 -8.70 29.18 -38.13
CA PRO A 287 -8.70 29.04 -39.58
C PRO A 287 -10.06 28.58 -40.11
N LEU A 288 -10.79 27.70 -39.40
CA LEU A 288 -12.11 27.26 -39.83
C LEU A 288 -13.11 28.42 -39.86
N SER A 289 -13.11 29.28 -38.84
CA SER A 289 -13.95 30.49 -38.83
C SER A 289 -13.57 31.45 -39.95
N GLY A 290 -12.30 31.55 -40.30
CA GLY A 290 -11.82 32.33 -41.46
C GLY A 290 -12.33 31.78 -42.80
N ILE A 291 -12.25 30.45 -42.99
CA ILE A 291 -12.75 29.77 -44.21
C ILE A 291 -14.27 29.98 -44.32
N MET A 292 -15.03 29.78 -43.25
CA MET A 292 -16.48 29.98 -43.23
C MET A 292 -16.84 31.42 -43.60
N GLY A 293 -16.23 32.42 -42.92
CA GLY A 293 -16.53 33.83 -43.21
C GLY A 293 -16.16 34.25 -44.63
N THR A 294 -15.04 33.74 -45.18
CA THR A 294 -14.65 34.03 -46.56
C THR A 294 -15.59 33.34 -47.54
N SER A 295 -16.02 32.12 -47.30
CA SER A 295 -17.00 31.40 -48.13
C SER A 295 -18.35 32.12 -48.14
N GLU A 296 -18.81 32.59 -46.99
CA GLU A 296 -20.06 33.33 -46.82
C GLU A 296 -20.02 34.66 -47.60
N MET A 297 -18.93 35.44 -47.46
CA MET A 297 -18.73 36.67 -48.23
C MET A 297 -18.71 36.41 -49.75
N LEU A 298 -18.07 35.34 -50.20
CA LEU A 298 -18.05 35.00 -51.61
C LEU A 298 -19.39 34.48 -52.12
N MET A 299 -20.17 33.79 -51.33
CA MET A 299 -21.56 33.40 -51.66
C MET A 299 -22.46 34.65 -51.85
N ASP A 300 -22.35 35.65 -50.95
CA ASP A 300 -23.06 36.90 -51.07
C ASP A 300 -22.72 37.74 -52.31
N MET A 301 -21.48 37.60 -52.79
CA MET A 301 -20.96 38.31 -53.97
C MET A 301 -21.16 37.55 -55.30
N THR A 302 -21.70 36.33 -55.26
CA THR A 302 -21.86 35.44 -56.42
C THR A 302 -23.35 35.31 -56.72
N ASP A 303 -23.71 35.41 -58.03
CA ASP A 303 -25.10 35.24 -58.47
C ASP A 303 -25.59 33.82 -58.15
N LYS A 304 -26.87 33.71 -57.72
CA LYS A 304 -27.48 32.44 -57.32
C LYS A 304 -27.52 31.36 -58.42
N GLU A 305 -27.45 31.79 -59.69
CA GLU A 305 -27.42 30.88 -60.86
C GLU A 305 -26.00 30.49 -61.29
N ASP A 306 -24.96 31.01 -60.63
CA ASP A 306 -23.60 30.68 -60.94
C ASP A 306 -23.20 29.32 -60.30
N GLY A 307 -22.69 28.39 -61.07
CA GLY A 307 -22.22 27.06 -60.61
C GLY A 307 -21.14 27.09 -59.49
N ARG A 308 -20.53 28.30 -59.27
CA ARG A 308 -19.59 28.51 -58.15
C ARG A 308 -20.31 28.59 -56.81
N GLN A 309 -21.59 28.93 -56.79
CA GLN A 309 -22.41 29.01 -55.57
C GLN A 309 -22.49 27.68 -54.85
N GLU A 310 -22.67 26.58 -55.60
CA GLU A 310 -22.71 25.23 -55.06
C GLU A 310 -21.36 24.78 -54.46
N LEU A 311 -20.25 25.18 -55.11
CA LEU A 311 -18.90 24.89 -54.61
C LEU A 311 -18.61 25.67 -53.30
N LEU A 312 -18.99 26.94 -53.25
CA LEU A 312 -18.80 27.78 -52.06
C LEU A 312 -19.64 27.26 -50.88
N GLN A 313 -20.86 26.85 -51.16
CA GLN A 313 -21.73 26.21 -50.16
C GLN A 313 -21.11 24.90 -49.64
N GLY A 314 -20.51 24.08 -50.50
CA GLY A 314 -19.78 22.88 -50.08
C GLY A 314 -18.60 23.19 -49.17
N ILE A 315 -17.78 24.22 -49.53
CA ILE A 315 -16.65 24.62 -48.66
C ILE A 315 -17.13 25.14 -47.30
N TYR A 316 -18.20 25.91 -47.27
CA TYR A 316 -18.81 26.38 -46.00
C TYR A 316 -19.28 25.21 -45.12
N GLN A 317 -20.03 24.27 -45.71
CA GLN A 317 -20.53 23.09 -45.01
C GLN A 317 -19.40 22.20 -44.46
N ASP A 318 -18.34 21.98 -45.23
CA ASP A 318 -17.18 21.22 -44.78
C ASP A 318 -16.43 21.91 -43.64
N ALA A 319 -16.30 23.24 -43.68
CA ALA A 319 -15.67 24.02 -42.62
C ALA A 319 -16.52 24.04 -41.34
N ASP A 320 -17.85 24.13 -41.43
CA ASP A 320 -18.76 24.08 -40.31
C ASP A 320 -18.80 22.69 -39.68
N TRP A 321 -18.79 21.64 -40.51
CA TRP A 321 -18.67 20.27 -40.04
C TRP A 321 -17.37 20.04 -39.26
N LEU A 322 -16.20 20.51 -39.78
CA LEU A 322 -14.91 20.40 -39.08
C LEU A 322 -14.91 21.18 -37.75
N LYS A 323 -15.52 22.37 -37.72
CA LYS A 323 -15.66 23.17 -36.52
C LYS A 323 -16.47 22.42 -35.46
N SER A 324 -17.61 21.84 -35.84
CA SER A 324 -18.46 21.04 -34.96
C SER A 324 -17.73 19.80 -34.44
N LEU A 325 -16.92 19.14 -35.29
CA LEU A 325 -16.09 18.01 -34.89
C LEU A 325 -15.09 18.40 -33.79
N VAL A 326 -14.36 19.49 -33.98
CA VAL A 326 -13.37 20.00 -33.02
C VAL A 326 -14.04 20.36 -31.69
N GLU A 327 -15.22 21.01 -31.73
CA GLU A 327 -15.98 21.36 -30.53
C GLU A 327 -16.51 20.13 -29.78
N ASN A 328 -16.93 19.11 -30.51
CA ASN A 328 -17.37 17.84 -29.93
C ASN A 328 -16.22 17.08 -29.24
N ILE A 329 -15.02 17.04 -29.85
CA ILE A 329 -13.82 16.43 -29.24
C ILE A 329 -13.44 17.19 -27.96
N LEU A 330 -13.49 18.53 -27.99
CA LEU A 330 -13.21 19.35 -26.80
C LEU A 330 -14.20 19.11 -25.67
N SER A 331 -15.49 19.03 -25.99
CA SER A 331 -16.55 18.77 -25.03
C SER A 331 -16.35 17.39 -24.37
N LEU A 332 -16.05 16.36 -25.17
CA LEU A 332 -15.74 15.03 -24.69
C LEU A 332 -14.53 15.02 -23.74
N THR A 333 -13.44 15.72 -24.11
CA THR A 333 -12.24 15.79 -23.28
C THR A 333 -12.48 16.49 -21.95
N ARG A 334 -13.25 17.57 -21.95
CA ARG A 334 -13.64 18.28 -20.71
C ARG A 334 -14.52 17.41 -19.80
N LEU A 335 -15.38 16.58 -20.40
CA LEU A 335 -16.27 15.66 -19.71
C LEU A 335 -15.49 14.51 -19.03
N GLN A 336 -14.51 13.92 -19.72
CA GLN A 336 -13.66 12.83 -19.18
C GLN A 336 -12.78 13.30 -18.04
N ASP A 337 -12.30 14.55 -18.06
CA ASP A 337 -11.49 15.14 -16.98
C ASP A 337 -12.29 15.39 -15.67
N GLY A 338 -13.59 15.13 -15.64
CA GLY A 338 -14.46 15.44 -14.47
C GLY A 338 -14.51 16.93 -14.15
N LYS A 339 -14.11 17.80 -15.09
CA LYS A 339 -13.98 19.27 -14.88
C LYS A 339 -15.13 20.09 -15.41
N ILE A 340 -16.21 19.45 -15.86
CA ILE A 340 -17.40 20.24 -16.14
C ILE A 340 -18.02 20.66 -14.81
N VAL A 341 -17.80 21.88 -14.46
CA VAL A 341 -18.62 22.56 -13.48
C VAL A 341 -19.95 22.86 -14.15
N ILE A 342 -20.97 22.02 -13.91
CA ILE A 342 -22.31 22.27 -14.41
C ILE A 342 -22.89 23.42 -13.59
N HIS A 343 -23.23 24.50 -14.26
CA HIS A 343 -23.91 25.63 -13.64
C HIS A 343 -25.42 25.43 -13.77
N LYS A 344 -25.99 24.66 -12.83
CA LYS A 344 -27.46 24.46 -12.79
C LYS A 344 -28.13 25.71 -12.28
N GLU A 345 -28.92 26.32 -13.11
CA GLU A 345 -29.86 27.39 -12.76
C GLU A 345 -31.31 26.90 -12.95
N MET A 346 -32.26 27.56 -12.35
CA MET A 346 -33.70 27.22 -12.50
C MET A 346 -34.18 27.75 -13.84
N GLU A 347 -34.25 26.89 -14.84
CA GLU A 347 -34.51 27.21 -16.23
C GLU A 347 -35.83 26.59 -16.73
N ALA A 348 -36.42 27.21 -17.70
CA ALA A 348 -37.62 26.73 -18.41
C ALA A 348 -37.17 25.84 -19.60
N ILE A 349 -37.55 24.57 -19.60
CA ILE A 349 -37.18 23.65 -20.68
C ILE A 349 -37.78 24.08 -22.03
N GLU A 350 -38.90 24.76 -22.02
CA GLU A 350 -39.58 25.28 -23.20
C GLU A 350 -38.69 26.27 -23.96
N GLU A 351 -37.99 27.17 -23.25
CA GLU A 351 -37.08 28.14 -23.85
C GLU A 351 -35.87 27.43 -24.48
N VAL A 352 -35.32 26.43 -23.77
CA VAL A 352 -34.17 25.63 -24.23
C VAL A 352 -34.54 24.85 -25.52
N ILE A 353 -35.73 24.23 -25.55
CA ILE A 353 -36.23 23.52 -26.73
C ILE A 353 -36.46 24.51 -27.86
N GLY A 354 -37.08 25.67 -27.59
CA GLY A 354 -37.30 26.69 -28.58
C GLY A 354 -36.01 27.19 -29.26
N CYS A 355 -34.92 27.38 -28.49
CA CYS A 355 -33.61 27.75 -29.04
C CYS A 355 -33.02 26.63 -29.91
N ALA A 356 -33.09 25.36 -29.46
CA ALA A 356 -32.58 24.24 -30.21
C ALA A 356 -33.35 23.99 -31.53
N VAL A 357 -34.68 24.06 -31.49
CA VAL A 357 -35.55 23.95 -32.68
C VAL A 357 -35.26 25.06 -33.67
N ALA A 358 -35.25 26.33 -33.23
CA ALA A 358 -34.91 27.48 -34.09
C ALA A 358 -33.50 27.37 -34.72
N HIS A 359 -32.55 26.77 -34.03
CA HIS A 359 -31.20 26.50 -34.57
C HIS A 359 -31.27 25.50 -35.71
N VAL A 360 -31.96 24.38 -35.55
CA VAL A 360 -32.08 23.31 -36.55
C VAL A 360 -32.92 23.77 -37.75
N GLU A 361 -34.04 24.45 -37.56
CA GLU A 361 -34.88 24.99 -38.64
C GLU A 361 -34.13 26.02 -39.50
N ARG A 362 -33.26 26.84 -38.93
CA ARG A 362 -32.38 27.74 -39.67
C ARG A 362 -31.40 27.01 -40.58
N SER A 363 -30.90 25.85 -40.13
CA SER A 363 -29.98 25.03 -40.88
C SER A 363 -30.68 24.15 -41.92
N PHE A 364 -31.95 23.81 -41.68
CA PHE A 364 -32.79 22.96 -42.53
C PHE A 364 -34.19 23.55 -42.70
N PRO A 365 -34.36 24.67 -43.51
CA PRO A 365 -35.59 25.41 -43.64
C PRO A 365 -36.79 24.60 -44.19
N GLU A 366 -36.52 23.46 -44.84
CA GLU A 366 -37.59 22.58 -45.37
C GLU A 366 -38.10 21.56 -44.34
N ARG A 367 -37.58 21.60 -43.10
CA ARG A 367 -37.99 20.70 -42.02
C ARG A 367 -38.95 21.38 -41.06
N GLU A 368 -40.04 20.73 -40.83
CA GLU A 368 -41.02 21.13 -39.80
C GLU A 368 -40.82 20.21 -38.57
N ILE A 369 -40.52 20.82 -37.41
CA ILE A 369 -40.36 20.14 -36.15
C ILE A 369 -41.57 20.41 -35.27
N GLN A 370 -42.31 19.33 -34.95
CA GLN A 370 -43.47 19.45 -34.07
C GLN A 370 -43.01 19.46 -32.60
N VAL A 371 -43.56 20.42 -31.81
CA VAL A 371 -43.20 20.56 -30.42
C VAL A 371 -44.43 20.38 -29.57
N GLU A 372 -44.44 19.34 -28.72
CA GLU A 372 -45.55 19.01 -27.82
C GLU A 372 -45.11 19.30 -26.38
N ILE A 373 -45.58 20.39 -25.80
CA ILE A 373 -45.28 20.84 -24.45
C ILE A 373 -46.55 20.84 -23.62
N PRO A 374 -46.56 20.29 -22.39
CA PRO A 374 -47.72 20.34 -21.50
C PRO A 374 -48.01 21.78 -21.08
N GLU A 375 -49.26 22.11 -20.77
CA GLU A 375 -49.66 23.44 -20.29
C GLU A 375 -49.04 23.80 -18.93
N GLU A 376 -48.52 22.81 -18.20
CA GLU A 376 -47.92 22.98 -16.90
C GLU A 376 -46.49 23.53 -17.04
N PHE A 377 -46.25 24.74 -16.55
CA PHE A 377 -44.93 25.36 -16.54
C PHE A 377 -44.15 24.98 -15.28
N ARG A 378 -42.93 24.44 -15.45
CA ARG A 378 -42.02 24.10 -14.34
C ARG A 378 -40.61 24.57 -14.63
N LEU A 379 -39.98 25.22 -13.66
CA LEU A 379 -38.54 25.49 -13.69
C LEU A 379 -37.79 24.28 -13.20
N VAL A 380 -36.74 23.88 -13.93
CA VAL A 380 -35.93 22.69 -13.63
C VAL A 380 -34.47 23.11 -13.50
N PRO A 381 -33.73 22.60 -12.47
CA PRO A 381 -32.32 22.95 -12.32
C PRO A 381 -31.47 22.28 -13.39
N MET A 382 -31.02 23.09 -14.39
CA MET A 382 -30.20 22.60 -15.49
C MET A 382 -29.19 23.67 -15.95
N ASP A 383 -28.17 23.25 -16.65
CA ASP A 383 -27.31 24.11 -17.47
C ASP A 383 -27.94 24.22 -18.86
N ALA A 384 -28.63 25.34 -19.12
CA ALA A 384 -29.39 25.55 -20.34
C ALA A 384 -28.58 25.33 -21.62
N LYS A 385 -27.32 25.79 -21.65
CA LYS A 385 -26.45 25.65 -22.83
C LYS A 385 -26.07 24.20 -23.13
N LEU A 386 -25.80 23.43 -22.10
CA LEU A 386 -25.48 22.01 -22.25
C LEU A 386 -26.70 21.18 -22.66
N ILE A 387 -27.88 21.47 -22.10
CA ILE A 387 -29.12 20.80 -22.48
C ILE A 387 -29.58 21.23 -23.89
N GLU A 388 -29.42 22.48 -24.28
CA GLU A 388 -29.65 22.95 -25.67
C GLU A 388 -28.78 22.16 -26.64
N GLN A 389 -27.48 21.94 -26.32
CA GLN A 389 -26.55 21.12 -27.11
C GLN A 389 -27.04 19.67 -27.26
N VAL A 390 -27.55 19.08 -26.16
CA VAL A 390 -28.12 17.72 -26.19
C VAL A 390 -29.31 17.65 -27.16
N ILE A 391 -30.28 18.58 -27.03
CA ILE A 391 -31.49 18.61 -27.87
C ILE A 391 -31.11 18.85 -29.33
N THR A 392 -30.22 19.79 -29.61
CA THR A 392 -29.72 20.07 -30.95
C THR A 392 -29.04 18.81 -31.57
N ASN A 393 -28.19 18.12 -30.83
CA ASN A 393 -27.56 16.87 -31.32
C ASN A 393 -28.61 15.78 -31.62
N LEU A 394 -29.65 15.64 -30.80
CA LEU A 394 -30.73 14.68 -31.03
C LEU A 394 -31.55 15.05 -32.27
N LEU A 395 -31.91 16.33 -32.43
CA LEU A 395 -32.63 16.85 -33.60
C LEU A 395 -31.83 16.73 -34.88
N ASP A 396 -30.51 17.04 -34.85
CA ASP A 396 -29.61 16.85 -35.99
C ASP A 396 -29.54 15.38 -36.41
N ASN A 397 -29.51 14.44 -35.47
CA ASN A 397 -29.58 13.03 -35.77
C ASN A 397 -30.91 12.65 -36.41
N ALA A 398 -32.03 13.11 -35.86
CA ALA A 398 -33.37 12.89 -36.43
C ALA A 398 -33.46 13.40 -37.87
N VAL A 399 -32.98 14.64 -38.15
CA VAL A 399 -32.95 15.21 -39.51
C VAL A 399 -32.09 14.39 -40.46
N LYS A 400 -30.95 13.89 -40.04
CA LYS A 400 -30.05 13.07 -40.88
C LYS A 400 -30.62 11.70 -41.22
N HIS A 401 -31.44 11.12 -40.35
CA HIS A 401 -31.97 9.77 -40.46
C HIS A 401 -33.42 9.69 -40.95
N THR A 402 -34.08 10.84 -41.26
CA THR A 402 -35.43 10.95 -41.79
C THR A 402 -35.46 11.60 -43.15
N ARG A 403 -36.47 11.29 -43.97
CA ARG A 403 -36.76 11.97 -45.23
C ARG A 403 -37.42 13.33 -44.97
N PRO A 404 -37.35 14.30 -45.92
CA PRO A 404 -37.91 15.64 -45.73
C PRO A 404 -39.38 15.69 -45.34
N GLN A 405 -40.19 14.69 -45.72
CA GLN A 405 -41.64 14.60 -45.51
C GLN A 405 -42.03 13.88 -44.21
N GLU A 406 -41.03 13.22 -43.55
CA GLU A 406 -41.25 12.45 -42.33
C GLU A 406 -41.20 13.41 -41.10
N ALA A 407 -42.15 13.24 -40.15
CA ALA A 407 -42.28 14.10 -39.01
C ALA A 407 -41.17 13.89 -37.96
N ILE A 408 -40.72 14.97 -37.35
CA ILE A 408 -39.86 14.95 -36.17
C ILE A 408 -40.61 15.61 -35.03
N THR A 409 -40.80 14.94 -33.93
CA THR A 409 -41.54 15.43 -32.78
C THR A 409 -40.66 15.52 -31.54
N VAL A 410 -40.65 16.68 -30.89
CA VAL A 410 -40.09 16.89 -29.56
C VAL A 410 -41.23 16.95 -28.56
N SER A 411 -41.23 16.04 -27.59
CA SER A 411 -42.25 16.04 -26.55
C SER A 411 -41.67 16.18 -25.15
N VAL A 412 -42.37 16.88 -24.27
CA VAL A 412 -42.02 17.09 -22.87
C VAL A 412 -43.08 16.48 -21.98
N SER A 413 -42.68 15.80 -20.94
CA SER A 413 -43.58 15.35 -19.88
C SER A 413 -42.94 15.47 -18.51
N TYR A 414 -43.72 15.72 -17.49
CA TYR A 414 -43.29 15.85 -16.11
C TYR A 414 -43.82 14.68 -15.30
N THR A 415 -43.00 14.11 -14.47
CA THR A 415 -43.39 13.26 -13.34
C THR A 415 -43.24 14.06 -12.04
N GLU A 416 -43.47 13.43 -10.88
CA GLU A 416 -43.25 14.10 -9.58
C GLU A 416 -41.83 14.60 -9.41
N ASP A 417 -40.85 13.79 -9.82
CA ASP A 417 -39.40 14.02 -9.56
C ASP A 417 -38.55 14.20 -10.83
N GLU A 418 -39.07 13.93 -12.02
CA GLU A 418 -38.32 13.92 -13.25
C GLU A 418 -38.95 14.69 -14.38
N LEU A 419 -38.11 15.31 -15.19
CA LEU A 419 -38.45 15.88 -16.50
C LEU A 419 -38.01 14.87 -17.57
N LEU A 420 -38.95 14.44 -18.42
CA LEU A 420 -38.70 13.64 -19.58
C LEU A 420 -38.80 14.43 -20.87
N VAL A 421 -37.72 14.55 -21.61
CA VAL A 421 -37.67 15.10 -22.97
C VAL A 421 -37.50 13.96 -23.96
N SER A 422 -38.37 13.86 -24.96
CA SER A 422 -38.30 12.85 -25.99
C SER A 422 -38.18 13.50 -27.37
N VAL A 423 -37.22 13.03 -28.17
CA VAL A 423 -37.12 13.37 -29.61
C VAL A 423 -37.44 12.11 -30.38
N ARG A 424 -38.53 12.16 -31.16
CA ARG A 424 -39.01 11.05 -31.97
C ARG A 424 -38.93 11.41 -33.44
N ASP A 425 -38.42 10.46 -34.24
CA ASP A 425 -38.38 10.53 -35.70
C ASP A 425 -39.15 9.35 -36.32
N GLU A 426 -39.53 9.46 -37.58
CA GLU A 426 -40.21 8.42 -38.38
C GLU A 426 -39.23 7.77 -39.39
N GLY A 427 -37.95 7.78 -39.07
CA GLY A 427 -36.90 7.19 -39.91
C GLY A 427 -36.89 5.65 -39.94
N GLU A 428 -35.81 5.08 -40.49
CA GLU A 428 -35.68 3.60 -40.65
C GLU A 428 -35.50 2.83 -39.33
N GLY A 429 -35.43 3.54 -38.20
CA GLY A 429 -35.21 2.95 -36.90
C GLY A 429 -33.76 2.44 -36.67
N ILE A 430 -33.56 1.77 -35.53
CA ILE A 430 -32.27 1.30 -35.04
C ILE A 430 -32.27 -0.23 -35.07
N ALA A 431 -31.23 -0.86 -35.63
CA ALA A 431 -31.10 -2.30 -35.58
C ALA A 431 -30.94 -2.77 -34.11
N GLU A 432 -31.59 -3.88 -33.75
CA GLU A 432 -31.56 -4.41 -32.37
C GLU A 432 -30.14 -4.61 -31.83
N ALA A 433 -29.20 -5.05 -32.70
CA ALA A 433 -27.78 -5.24 -32.36
C ALA A 433 -27.03 -3.91 -32.06
N ASP A 434 -27.55 -2.79 -32.56
CA ASP A 434 -26.93 -1.48 -32.46
C ASP A 434 -27.41 -0.69 -31.23
N VAL A 435 -28.58 -1.02 -30.68
CA VAL A 435 -29.20 -0.30 -29.53
C VAL A 435 -28.23 -0.22 -28.33
N SER A 436 -27.55 -1.31 -28.00
CA SER A 436 -26.59 -1.37 -26.89
C SER A 436 -25.29 -0.60 -27.14
N ASN A 437 -25.04 -0.16 -28.36
CA ASN A 437 -23.81 0.50 -28.77
C ASN A 437 -24.02 1.98 -29.16
N LEU A 438 -25.25 2.48 -29.15
CA LEU A 438 -25.62 3.83 -29.63
C LEU A 438 -24.79 4.96 -28.99
N PHE A 439 -24.48 4.82 -27.72
CA PHE A 439 -23.78 5.83 -26.92
C PHE A 439 -22.26 5.60 -26.86
N LYS A 440 -21.74 4.54 -27.50
CA LYS A 440 -20.28 4.28 -27.54
C LYS A 440 -19.55 5.29 -28.41
N ILE A 441 -18.40 5.73 -27.97
CA ILE A 441 -17.52 6.67 -28.65
C ILE A 441 -17.14 6.12 -30.06
N PHE A 442 -17.29 6.95 -31.09
CA PHE A 442 -17.02 6.63 -32.50
C PHE A 442 -17.89 5.52 -33.08
N TYR A 443 -19.00 5.17 -32.44
CA TYR A 443 -19.90 4.18 -32.98
C TYR A 443 -20.78 4.78 -34.09
N THR A 444 -20.74 4.14 -35.25
CA THR A 444 -21.61 4.45 -36.39
C THR A 444 -22.12 3.14 -36.97
N SER A 445 -23.42 3.03 -37.25
CA SER A 445 -24.00 1.82 -37.86
C SER A 445 -23.39 1.52 -39.22
N LYS A 446 -23.02 0.24 -39.47
CA LYS A 446 -22.34 -0.20 -40.68
C LYS A 446 -23.29 -0.39 -41.90
N THR A 447 -24.58 -0.16 -41.75
CA THR A 447 -25.60 -0.65 -42.68
C THR A 447 -25.85 0.25 -43.89
N ARG A 448 -25.10 1.36 -44.11
CA ARG A 448 -25.33 2.26 -45.26
C ARG A 448 -24.16 2.52 -46.15
N SER A 449 -24.49 2.48 -47.44
CA SER A 449 -23.71 2.86 -48.61
C SER A 449 -23.15 4.29 -48.56
N VAL A 450 -22.06 4.45 -49.23
CA VAL A 450 -21.12 5.53 -49.50
C VAL A 450 -21.80 6.86 -49.97
N ASP A 451 -22.68 7.50 -49.22
CA ASP A 451 -23.15 8.84 -49.55
C ASP A 451 -23.12 9.82 -48.35
N VAL A 452 -22.15 10.70 -48.42
CA VAL A 452 -22.01 12.12 -48.06
C VAL A 452 -22.46 12.71 -46.70
N LYS A 453 -23.11 11.98 -45.78
CA LYS A 453 -23.44 12.55 -44.46
C LYS A 453 -22.89 11.69 -43.29
N ARG A 454 -21.55 11.63 -43.21
CA ARG A 454 -20.89 10.89 -42.11
C ARG A 454 -21.04 11.61 -40.77
N GLY A 455 -21.85 11.05 -39.88
CA GLY A 455 -21.74 11.32 -38.46
C GLY A 455 -20.49 10.62 -37.90
N ILE A 456 -19.74 11.30 -36.99
CA ILE A 456 -18.49 10.78 -36.41
C ILE A 456 -18.75 9.84 -35.22
N GLY A 457 -20.02 9.67 -34.83
CA GLY A 457 -20.39 8.85 -33.67
C GLY A 457 -20.01 9.49 -32.31
N LEU A 458 -19.90 10.82 -32.24
CA LEU A 458 -19.62 11.55 -31.01
C LEU A 458 -20.84 12.23 -30.39
N GLY A 459 -21.84 12.59 -31.22
CA GLY A 459 -23.02 13.37 -30.75
C GLY A 459 -23.79 12.68 -29.64
N LEU A 460 -24.14 11.40 -29.81
CA LEU A 460 -24.90 10.65 -28.80
C LEU A 460 -24.08 10.38 -27.53
N THR A 461 -22.79 10.16 -27.64
CA THR A 461 -21.89 10.02 -26.48
C THR A 461 -21.84 11.32 -25.67
N ILE A 462 -21.83 12.47 -26.32
CA ILE A 462 -21.89 13.78 -25.65
C ILE A 462 -23.23 13.94 -24.95
N CYS A 463 -24.35 13.55 -25.60
CA CYS A 463 -25.67 13.60 -24.98
C CYS A 463 -25.71 12.77 -23.72
N GLU A 464 -25.25 11.52 -23.76
CA GLU A 464 -25.18 10.64 -22.59
C GLU A 464 -24.36 11.25 -21.45
N THR A 465 -23.18 11.77 -21.78
CA THR A 465 -22.29 12.35 -20.78
C THR A 465 -22.86 13.61 -20.13
N VAL A 466 -23.48 14.50 -20.91
CA VAL A 466 -24.14 15.71 -20.39
C VAL A 466 -25.32 15.35 -19.51
N VAL A 467 -26.18 14.43 -19.96
CA VAL A 467 -27.37 13.99 -19.19
C VAL A 467 -26.95 13.31 -17.89
N ASN A 468 -25.98 12.39 -17.94
CA ASN A 468 -25.43 11.74 -16.73
C ASN A 468 -24.83 12.75 -15.75
N ALA A 469 -24.12 13.76 -16.25
CA ALA A 469 -23.55 14.81 -15.42
C ALA A 469 -24.66 15.69 -14.76
N HIS A 470 -25.85 15.78 -15.38
CA HIS A 470 -27.02 16.38 -14.77
C HIS A 470 -27.74 15.46 -13.76
N GLY A 471 -27.33 14.19 -13.65
CA GLY A 471 -27.93 13.15 -12.78
C GLY A 471 -29.13 12.46 -13.44
N GLY A 472 -29.31 12.64 -14.76
CA GLY A 472 -30.36 12.01 -15.56
C GLY A 472 -29.86 10.75 -16.27
N THR A 473 -30.74 10.15 -17.07
CA THR A 473 -30.46 9.01 -17.94
C THR A 473 -30.97 9.26 -19.35
N ILE A 474 -30.27 8.76 -20.37
CA ILE A 474 -30.69 8.81 -21.76
C ILE A 474 -30.79 7.41 -22.32
N THR A 475 -31.85 7.14 -23.09
CA THR A 475 -32.06 5.83 -23.73
C THR A 475 -32.58 6.03 -25.16
N GLY A 476 -32.25 5.09 -26.04
CA GLY A 476 -32.81 5.04 -27.40
C GLY A 476 -33.65 3.77 -27.59
N ARG A 477 -34.80 3.90 -28.28
CA ARG A 477 -35.69 2.79 -28.60
C ARG A 477 -36.42 3.04 -29.94
N ASN A 478 -36.83 1.95 -30.61
CA ASN A 478 -37.72 2.03 -31.75
C ASN A 478 -39.18 2.16 -31.32
#